data_2ff9f5d9dac1729d417ecc19e36270ef
#
_entry.id   2ff9f5d9dac1729d417ecc19e36270ef
#
_cell.length_a   1.000
_cell.length_b   1.000
_cell.length_c   1.000
_cell.angle_alpha   90.00
_cell.angle_beta   90.00
_cell.angle_gamma   90.00
#
_symmetry.space_group_name_H-M   'P 1'
#
loop_
_entity.id
_entity.type
_entity.pdbx_description
1 polymer ?
#
loop_
_entity_poly.entity_id
_entity_poly.type
_entity_poly.pdbx_seq_one_letter_code
_entity_poly.pdbx_strand_id
1 'polypeptide(L)'
;MFLKGVKPKKVISIEIKKGKEILSSVVYDFIGDDQTYADSFGKEWNKFPRVQSDENLKIPTSRRRLENLLGFPLEMLSEKTLLEIGSGAGRFTPLLAKYAKKVVTTDLSKAIYVNEAIGLKNVTFIRADLNKNILNEKFDVVLCRGVLQHTPNPNESIKSIFNNASFGAIVVFDIYARPTFRNKLQNWKYFYRFLFKPIPKKVLENILNKYGKRIYKVH
;
A
#
# COMPACT_ATOMS: atom_id res chain seq x y z
N MET A 1 5.77 -2.35 20.95
CA MET A 1 5.53 -2.33 19.50
C MET A 1 6.07 -3.59 18.83
N PHE A 2 7.38 -3.87 18.87
CA PHE A 2 7.96 -5.07 18.27
C PHE A 2 8.05 -6.23 19.28
N LEU A 3 8.08 -7.46 18.79
CA LEU A 3 8.30 -8.64 19.62
C LEU A 3 9.68 -8.60 20.26
N LYS A 4 9.81 -9.21 21.47
CA LYS A 4 11.08 -9.29 22.21
C LYS A 4 12.15 -9.98 21.33
N GLY A 5 13.31 -9.34 21.20
CA GLY A 5 14.41 -9.83 20.36
C GLY A 5 14.31 -9.49 18.87
N VAL A 6 13.17 -8.98 18.40
CA VAL A 6 13.00 -8.54 17.00
C VAL A 6 13.43 -7.08 16.88
N LYS A 7 14.46 -6.83 16.07
CA LYS A 7 15.01 -5.49 15.86
C LYS A 7 15.02 -5.14 14.36
N PRO A 8 14.76 -3.87 14.00
CA PRO A 8 14.92 -3.42 12.62
C PRO A 8 16.40 -3.47 12.21
N LYS A 9 16.66 -3.75 10.93
CA LYS A 9 18.01 -3.66 10.35
C LYS A 9 18.48 -2.22 10.22
N LYS A 10 17.55 -1.30 9.93
CA LYS A 10 17.79 0.14 9.81
C LYS A 10 16.66 0.91 10.48
N VAL A 11 16.98 2.05 11.06
CA VAL A 11 16.02 3.05 11.56
C VAL A 11 16.36 4.35 10.83
N ILE A 12 15.45 4.82 9.99
CA ILE A 12 15.65 6.00 9.15
C ILE A 12 14.74 7.09 9.67
N SER A 13 15.36 8.18 10.15
CA SER A 13 14.62 9.37 10.60
C SER A 13 14.67 10.43 9.51
N ILE A 14 13.51 11.02 9.21
CA ILE A 14 13.35 12.08 8.21
C ILE A 14 12.72 13.29 8.90
N GLU A 15 13.27 14.46 8.65
CA GLU A 15 12.67 15.73 9.04
C GLU A 15 11.86 16.29 7.88
N ILE A 16 10.58 16.51 8.09
CA ILE A 16 9.65 17.00 7.07
C ILE A 16 9.19 18.40 7.47
N LYS A 17 9.51 19.40 6.64
CA LYS A 17 9.05 20.77 6.84
C LYS A 17 7.64 20.95 6.27
N LYS A 18 6.69 21.30 7.13
CA LYS A 18 5.32 21.69 6.74
C LYS A 18 5.04 23.13 7.20
N GLY A 19 5.26 24.09 6.32
CA GLY A 19 5.18 25.51 6.67
C GLY A 19 6.22 25.87 7.75
N LYS A 20 5.75 26.29 8.94
CA LYS A 20 6.62 26.61 10.10
C LYS A 20 6.89 25.39 11.00
N GLU A 21 6.22 24.28 10.80
CA GLU A 21 6.41 23.07 11.61
C GLU A 21 7.48 22.17 11.00
N ILE A 22 8.32 21.58 11.87
CA ILE A 22 9.25 20.50 11.54
C ILE A 22 8.67 19.23 12.18
N LEU A 23 8.34 18.27 11.36
CA LEU A 23 7.85 16.95 11.79
C LEU A 23 9.00 15.96 11.67
N SER A 24 9.31 15.27 12.76
CA SER A 24 10.21 14.12 12.73
C SER A 24 9.36 12.87 12.49
N SER A 25 9.73 12.11 11.48
CA SER A 25 9.10 10.84 11.15
C SER A 25 10.15 9.74 11.04
N VAL A 26 9.77 8.50 11.30
CA VAL A 26 10.70 7.38 11.39
C VAL A 26 10.16 6.16 10.63
N VAL A 27 11.02 5.58 9.79
CA VAL A 27 10.78 4.27 9.18
C VAL A 27 11.63 3.21 9.88
N TYR A 28 10.97 2.17 10.41
CA TYR A 28 11.63 0.98 10.91
C TYR A 28 11.79 -0.05 9.79
N ASP A 29 13.01 -0.22 9.28
CA ASP A 29 13.29 -1.09 8.15
C ASP A 29 13.87 -2.44 8.60
N PHE A 30 13.08 -3.51 8.42
CA PHE A 30 13.46 -4.89 8.71
C PHE A 30 14.06 -5.64 7.52
N ILE A 31 14.04 -5.02 6.32
CA ILE A 31 14.54 -5.61 5.07
C ILE A 31 15.96 -5.16 4.78
N GLY A 32 16.24 -3.86 4.96
CA GLY A 32 17.53 -3.28 4.61
C GLY A 32 17.77 -3.28 3.10
N ASP A 33 18.94 -3.76 2.68
CA ASP A 33 19.35 -3.77 1.26
C ASP A 33 18.98 -5.09 0.55
N ASP A 34 18.35 -6.03 1.25
CA ASP A 34 17.95 -7.31 0.63
C ASP A 34 16.96 -7.08 -0.51
N GLN A 35 17.15 -7.83 -1.60
CA GLN A 35 16.19 -7.84 -2.69
C GLN A 35 14.92 -8.59 -2.28
N THR A 36 13.78 -8.06 -2.69
CA THR A 36 12.47 -8.63 -2.39
C THR A 36 11.65 -8.83 -3.67
N TYR A 37 10.66 -9.72 -3.61
CA TYR A 37 9.72 -9.90 -4.70
C TYR A 37 8.86 -8.65 -4.99
N ALA A 38 8.82 -7.70 -4.07
CA ALA A 38 8.09 -6.44 -4.21
C ALA A 38 8.91 -5.29 -4.84
N ASP A 39 10.19 -5.50 -5.14
CA ASP A 39 11.07 -4.42 -5.65
C ASP A 39 10.61 -3.84 -7.00
N SER A 40 10.00 -4.64 -7.86
CA SER A 40 9.42 -4.18 -9.12
C SER A 40 8.24 -3.23 -8.90
N PHE A 41 7.38 -3.53 -7.93
CA PHE A 41 6.26 -2.68 -7.54
C PHE A 41 6.74 -1.39 -6.87
N GLY A 42 7.75 -1.50 -5.99
CA GLY A 42 8.35 -0.34 -5.35
C GLY A 42 8.93 0.66 -6.35
N LYS A 43 9.56 0.20 -7.43
CA LYS A 43 10.06 1.07 -8.51
C LYS A 43 8.94 1.82 -9.24
N GLU A 44 7.81 1.17 -9.50
CA GLU A 44 6.64 1.81 -10.11
C GLU A 44 6.05 2.88 -9.21
N TRP A 45 5.83 2.57 -7.94
CA TRP A 45 5.28 3.52 -6.96
C TRP A 45 6.21 4.70 -6.69
N ASN A 46 7.53 4.49 -6.67
CA ASN A 46 8.50 5.58 -6.54
C ASN A 46 8.54 6.48 -7.77
N LYS A 47 8.33 5.93 -8.97
CA LYS A 47 8.30 6.70 -10.23
C LYS A 47 7.00 7.53 -10.36
N PHE A 48 5.89 7.03 -9.83
CA PHE A 48 4.56 7.64 -9.95
C PHE A 48 3.82 7.72 -8.60
N PRO A 49 4.39 8.37 -7.58
CA PRO A 49 3.93 8.27 -6.19
C PRO A 49 2.51 8.80 -5.97
N ARG A 50 2.06 9.77 -6.78
CA ARG A 50 0.76 10.45 -6.60
C ARG A 50 -0.28 10.15 -7.68
N VAL A 51 -0.01 9.22 -8.61
CA VAL A 51 -0.93 8.93 -9.72
C VAL A 51 -2.31 8.50 -9.23
N GLN A 52 -2.40 7.88 -8.06
CA GLN A 52 -3.67 7.43 -7.47
C GLN A 52 -4.17 8.31 -6.32
N SER A 53 -3.51 9.45 -6.04
CA SER A 53 -4.00 10.37 -5.00
C SER A 53 -5.22 11.14 -5.48
N ASP A 54 -6.15 11.43 -4.57
CA ASP A 54 -7.36 12.19 -4.88
C ASP A 54 -7.03 13.62 -5.36
N GLU A 55 -5.91 14.18 -4.92
CA GLU A 55 -5.42 15.49 -5.35
C GLU A 55 -5.14 15.53 -6.85
N ASN A 56 -4.51 14.48 -7.40
CA ASN A 56 -4.21 14.39 -8.83
C ASN A 56 -5.43 14.00 -9.67
N LEU A 57 -6.30 13.17 -9.12
CA LEU A 57 -7.51 12.72 -9.81
C LEU A 57 -8.62 13.78 -9.79
N LYS A 58 -8.47 14.83 -8.96
CA LYS A 58 -9.51 15.88 -8.71
C LYS A 58 -10.88 15.31 -8.31
N ILE A 59 -10.94 14.07 -7.88
CA ILE A 59 -12.16 13.36 -7.49
C ILE A 59 -11.86 12.63 -6.17
N PRO A 60 -12.65 12.81 -5.10
CA PRO A 60 -12.43 12.16 -3.80
C PRO A 60 -12.83 10.68 -3.83
N THR A 61 -12.19 9.91 -4.72
CA THR A 61 -12.50 8.49 -4.93
C THR A 61 -11.94 7.60 -3.83
N SER A 62 -10.83 8.00 -3.19
CA SER A 62 -10.15 7.17 -2.19
C SER A 62 -10.97 7.04 -0.92
N ARG A 63 -11.63 8.12 -0.45
CA ARG A 63 -12.54 8.07 0.69
C ARG A 63 -13.68 7.08 0.46
N ARG A 64 -14.44 7.25 -0.64
CA ARG A 64 -15.56 6.37 -0.98
C ARG A 64 -15.13 4.91 -1.13
N ARG A 65 -13.97 4.67 -1.74
CA ARG A 65 -13.42 3.31 -1.87
C ARG A 65 -13.07 2.72 -0.52
N LEU A 66 -12.49 3.50 0.37
CA LEU A 66 -12.10 3.03 1.70
C LEU A 66 -13.34 2.73 2.56
N GLU A 67 -14.35 3.60 2.55
CA GLU A 67 -15.62 3.38 3.25
C GLU A 67 -16.37 2.15 2.71
N ASN A 68 -16.40 1.96 1.38
CA ASN A 68 -16.97 0.75 0.78
C ASN A 68 -16.21 -0.53 1.18
N LEU A 69 -14.89 -0.46 1.34
CA LEU A 69 -14.08 -1.60 1.79
C LEU A 69 -14.30 -1.92 3.26
N LEU A 70 -14.37 -0.90 4.11
CA LEU A 70 -14.56 -1.04 5.55
C LEU A 70 -16.00 -1.42 5.90
N GLY A 71 -16.98 -1.02 5.06
CA GLY A 71 -18.40 -1.23 5.30
C GLY A 71 -19.04 -0.21 6.26
N PHE A 72 -18.30 0.85 6.60
CA PHE A 72 -18.77 1.93 7.50
C PHE A 72 -18.06 3.26 7.21
N PRO A 73 -18.62 4.41 7.67
CA PRO A 73 -18.00 5.73 7.53
C PRO A 73 -16.69 5.84 8.30
N LEU A 74 -15.71 6.60 7.75
CA LEU A 74 -14.37 6.73 8.35
C LEU A 74 -14.38 7.34 9.75
N GLU A 75 -15.40 8.11 10.10
CA GLU A 75 -15.58 8.71 11.43
C GLU A 75 -15.63 7.67 12.55
N MET A 76 -16.04 6.43 12.24
CA MET A 76 -16.05 5.31 13.20
C MET A 76 -14.66 4.80 13.57
N LEU A 77 -13.61 5.32 12.92
CA LEU A 77 -12.22 4.99 13.25
C LEU A 77 -11.63 5.83 14.39
N SER A 78 -12.34 6.85 14.91
CA SER A 78 -11.77 7.90 15.80
C SER A 78 -11.01 7.36 17.02
N GLU A 79 -11.49 6.28 17.64
CA GLU A 79 -10.85 5.66 18.80
C GLU A 79 -10.13 4.34 18.45
N LYS A 80 -10.01 4.00 17.17
CA LYS A 80 -9.44 2.74 16.72
C LYS A 80 -7.95 2.83 16.47
N THR A 81 -7.26 1.74 16.82
CA THR A 81 -5.89 1.44 16.36
C THR A 81 -5.97 0.65 15.07
N LEU A 82 -5.19 1.03 14.06
CA LEU A 82 -5.29 0.47 12.72
C LEU A 82 -3.93 0.01 12.20
N LEU A 83 -3.91 -1.19 11.61
CA LEU A 83 -2.79 -1.70 10.84
C LEU A 83 -3.14 -1.68 9.35
N GLU A 84 -2.38 -0.91 8.56
CA GLU A 84 -2.43 -0.91 7.10
C GLU A 84 -1.27 -1.75 6.56
N ILE A 85 -1.59 -2.81 5.82
CA ILE A 85 -0.61 -3.73 5.24
C ILE A 85 -0.55 -3.50 3.73
N GLY A 86 0.65 -3.23 3.21
CA GLY A 86 0.88 -2.97 1.79
C GLY A 86 0.41 -1.59 1.37
N SER A 87 0.81 -0.57 2.12
CA SER A 87 0.39 0.82 1.88
C SER A 87 0.93 1.43 0.59
N GLY A 88 2.00 0.85 0.01
CA GLY A 88 2.69 1.45 -1.13
C GLY A 88 3.18 2.87 -0.83
N ALA A 89 2.92 3.79 -1.74
CA ALA A 89 3.24 5.21 -1.61
C ALA A 89 2.21 6.02 -0.81
N GLY A 90 1.30 5.36 -0.07
CA GLY A 90 0.40 6.03 0.87
C GLY A 90 -0.91 6.54 0.28
N ARG A 91 -1.59 5.75 -0.54
CA ARG A 91 -2.88 6.14 -1.09
C ARG A 91 -3.95 6.34 -0.01
N PHE A 92 -4.05 5.42 0.93
CA PHE A 92 -5.07 5.44 1.99
C PHE A 92 -4.53 5.95 3.32
N THR A 93 -3.23 5.84 3.56
CA THR A 93 -2.58 6.23 4.81
C THR A 93 -2.98 7.63 5.32
N PRO A 94 -3.05 8.70 4.48
CA PRO A 94 -3.48 10.02 4.95
C PRO A 94 -4.92 10.05 5.44
N LEU A 95 -5.83 9.31 4.77
CA LEU A 95 -7.22 9.21 5.21
C LEU A 95 -7.34 8.43 6.52
N LEU A 96 -6.64 7.30 6.61
CA LEU A 96 -6.61 6.50 7.84
C LEU A 96 -6.05 7.32 9.00
N ALA A 97 -4.94 8.03 8.79
CA ALA A 97 -4.33 8.90 9.81
C ALA A 97 -5.25 10.06 10.25
N LYS A 98 -6.06 10.59 9.34
CA LYS A 98 -7.00 11.66 9.65
C LYS A 98 -8.10 11.21 10.61
N TYR A 99 -8.55 9.98 10.51
CA TYR A 99 -9.72 9.48 11.22
C TYR A 99 -9.40 8.50 12.34
N ALA A 100 -8.30 7.75 12.28
CA ALA A 100 -7.94 6.78 13.31
C ALA A 100 -7.12 7.41 14.45
N LYS A 101 -7.22 6.83 15.63
CA LYS A 101 -6.42 7.21 16.80
C LYS A 101 -4.93 7.01 16.57
N LYS A 102 -4.56 5.87 16.02
CA LYS A 102 -3.18 5.47 15.72
C LYS A 102 -3.18 4.58 14.48
N VAL A 103 -2.25 4.81 13.59
CA VAL A 103 -2.02 3.96 12.41
C VAL A 103 -0.61 3.38 12.47
N VAL A 104 -0.49 2.08 12.25
CA VAL A 104 0.76 1.43 11.89
C VAL A 104 0.63 1.03 10.42
N THR A 105 1.56 1.44 9.59
CA THR A 105 1.54 1.11 8.16
C THR A 105 2.77 0.32 7.78
N THR A 106 2.57 -0.74 6.99
CA THR A 106 3.66 -1.61 6.55
C THR A 106 3.68 -1.76 5.04
N ASP A 107 4.88 -1.84 4.47
CA ASP A 107 5.10 -2.24 3.08
C ASP A 107 6.43 -2.98 2.94
N LEU A 108 6.50 -3.96 2.06
CA LEU A 108 7.73 -4.70 1.79
C LEU A 108 8.69 -3.90 0.91
N SER A 109 8.14 -3.07 0.03
CA SER A 109 8.91 -2.27 -0.93
C SER A 109 9.43 -0.96 -0.35
N LYS A 110 10.33 -0.31 -1.08
CA LYS A 110 10.83 1.03 -0.74
C LYS A 110 9.78 2.15 -0.91
N ALA A 111 8.57 1.85 -1.40
CA ALA A 111 7.49 2.83 -1.50
C ALA A 111 7.04 3.37 -0.13
N ILE A 112 7.29 2.63 0.96
CA ILE A 112 7.04 3.08 2.33
C ILE A 112 7.74 4.41 2.67
N TYR A 113 8.91 4.68 2.11
CA TYR A 113 9.62 5.95 2.31
C TYR A 113 8.92 7.13 1.64
N VAL A 114 8.24 6.89 0.51
CA VAL A 114 7.41 7.91 -0.16
C VAL A 114 6.17 8.19 0.68
N ASN A 115 5.57 7.16 1.27
CA ASN A 115 4.44 7.30 2.17
C ASN A 115 4.82 8.09 3.44
N GLU A 116 5.95 7.77 4.03
CA GLU A 116 6.46 8.45 5.22
C GLU A 116 6.73 9.95 4.96
N ALA A 117 7.28 10.28 3.78
CA ALA A 117 7.55 11.67 3.38
C ALA A 117 6.28 12.56 3.31
N ILE A 118 5.07 12.00 3.41
CA ILE A 118 3.82 12.76 3.56
C ILE A 118 3.77 13.51 4.90
N GLY A 119 4.47 13.02 5.94
CA GLY A 119 4.58 13.66 7.26
C GLY A 119 3.29 13.62 8.07
N LEU A 120 2.93 12.44 8.57
CA LEU A 120 1.72 12.19 9.34
C LEU A 120 2.10 11.93 10.81
N LYS A 121 1.48 12.66 11.76
CA LYS A 121 1.90 12.66 13.18
C LYS A 121 1.56 11.37 13.93
N ASN A 122 0.44 10.71 13.61
CA ASN A 122 -0.06 9.53 14.31
C ASN A 122 0.19 8.22 13.55
N VAL A 123 1.16 8.21 12.64
CA VAL A 123 1.50 7.06 11.81
C VAL A 123 2.88 6.54 12.15
N THR A 124 3.01 5.24 12.32
CA THR A 124 4.29 4.54 12.40
C THR A 124 4.54 3.78 11.11
N PHE A 125 5.68 4.01 10.48
CA PHE A 125 6.03 3.41 9.19
C PHE A 125 7.00 2.25 9.38
N ILE A 126 6.71 1.11 8.75
CA ILE A 126 7.50 -0.12 8.89
C ILE A 126 7.73 -0.75 7.53
N ARG A 127 8.98 -0.94 7.14
CA ARG A 127 9.33 -1.74 5.98
C ARG A 127 9.57 -3.18 6.41
N ALA A 128 8.62 -4.07 6.09
CA ALA A 128 8.67 -5.47 6.50
C ALA A 128 7.89 -6.39 5.58
N ASP A 129 8.23 -7.68 5.64
CA ASP A 129 7.45 -8.76 5.04
C ASP A 129 6.24 -9.07 5.92
N LEU A 130 5.04 -9.08 5.32
CA LEU A 130 3.80 -9.46 6.00
C LEU A 130 3.88 -10.84 6.67
N ASN A 131 4.60 -11.79 6.06
CA ASN A 131 4.71 -13.16 6.57
C ASN A 131 5.63 -13.27 7.79
N LYS A 132 6.38 -12.21 8.12
CA LYS A 132 7.20 -12.16 9.33
C LYS A 132 6.41 -11.51 10.45
N ASN A 133 6.08 -12.28 11.49
CA ASN A 133 5.43 -11.72 12.67
C ASN A 133 6.45 -10.90 13.47
N ILE A 134 6.39 -9.59 13.34
CA ILE A 134 7.33 -8.66 14.01
C ILE A 134 6.66 -7.78 15.07
N LEU A 135 5.32 -7.66 15.04
CA LEU A 135 4.57 -6.79 15.94
C LEU A 135 4.07 -7.54 17.17
N ASN A 136 4.19 -6.90 18.31
CA ASN A 136 3.62 -7.38 19.59
C ASN A 136 2.25 -6.73 19.89
N GLU A 137 1.84 -5.76 19.08
CA GLU A 137 0.55 -5.09 19.20
C GLU A 137 -0.52 -5.85 18.41
N LYS A 138 -1.76 -5.71 18.88
CA LYS A 138 -2.97 -6.10 18.17
C LYS A 138 -3.77 -4.85 17.82
N PHE A 139 -4.52 -4.91 16.73
CA PHE A 139 -5.21 -3.77 16.16
C PHE A 139 -6.72 -4.00 16.07
N ASP A 140 -7.48 -2.92 16.28
CA ASP A 140 -8.95 -2.94 16.17
C ASP A 140 -9.41 -3.06 14.73
N VAL A 141 -8.59 -2.58 13.79
CA VAL A 141 -8.82 -2.68 12.35
C VAL A 141 -7.53 -3.12 11.66
N VAL A 142 -7.61 -4.14 10.81
CA VAL A 142 -6.51 -4.59 9.94
C VAL A 142 -6.95 -4.50 8.49
N LEU A 143 -6.27 -3.65 7.72
CA LEU A 143 -6.53 -3.42 6.30
C LEU A 143 -5.37 -3.96 5.46
N CYS A 144 -5.64 -4.91 4.56
CA CYS A 144 -4.67 -5.47 3.62
C CYS A 144 -5.25 -5.48 2.22
N ARG A 145 -4.97 -4.45 1.42
CA ARG A 145 -5.59 -4.28 0.12
C ARG A 145 -4.60 -4.37 -1.04
N GLY A 146 -4.91 -5.22 -2.02
CA GLY A 146 -4.10 -5.37 -3.23
C GLY A 146 -2.74 -6.03 -3.00
N VAL A 147 -2.59 -6.83 -1.94
CA VAL A 147 -1.32 -7.43 -1.49
C VAL A 147 -1.29 -8.94 -1.66
N LEU A 148 -2.32 -9.63 -1.19
CA LEU A 148 -2.32 -11.10 -1.04
C LEU A 148 -1.98 -11.87 -2.32
N GLN A 149 -2.48 -11.40 -3.46
CA GLN A 149 -2.21 -12.01 -4.78
C GLN A 149 -0.75 -11.89 -5.24
N HIS A 150 0.04 -11.06 -4.56
CA HIS A 150 1.45 -10.82 -4.86
C HIS A 150 2.39 -11.48 -3.85
N THR A 151 1.85 -12.10 -2.81
CA THR A 151 2.65 -12.83 -1.82
C THR A 151 2.98 -14.23 -2.31
N PRO A 152 4.14 -14.80 -1.92
CA PRO A 152 4.52 -16.17 -2.30
C PRO A 152 3.55 -17.22 -1.77
N ASN A 153 3.01 -17.01 -0.57
CA ASN A 153 2.05 -17.90 0.09
C ASN A 153 0.87 -17.11 0.67
N PRO A 154 -0.23 -16.94 -0.06
CA PRO A 154 -1.40 -16.19 0.41
C PRO A 154 -2.02 -16.76 1.70
N ASN A 155 -1.97 -18.07 1.92
CA ASN A 155 -2.53 -18.68 3.13
C ASN A 155 -1.75 -18.28 4.39
N GLU A 156 -0.42 -18.27 4.33
CA GLU A 156 0.40 -17.78 5.44
C GLU A 156 0.22 -16.27 5.64
N SER A 157 0.07 -15.52 4.57
CA SER A 157 -0.22 -14.09 4.63
C SER A 157 -1.56 -13.81 5.32
N ILE A 158 -2.60 -14.59 5.05
CA ILE A 158 -3.90 -14.49 5.73
C ILE A 158 -3.74 -14.80 7.23
N LYS A 159 -3.04 -15.87 7.59
CA LYS A 159 -2.77 -16.17 9.01
C LYS A 159 -2.06 -15.01 9.71
N SER A 160 -1.06 -14.40 9.04
CA SER A 160 -0.35 -13.24 9.58
C SER A 160 -1.26 -12.03 9.79
N ILE A 161 -2.20 -11.77 8.87
CA ILE A 161 -3.21 -10.71 9.02
C ILE A 161 -4.02 -10.92 10.31
N PHE A 162 -4.57 -12.12 10.50
CA PHE A 162 -5.35 -12.45 11.70
C PHE A 162 -4.52 -12.45 12.98
N ASN A 163 -3.24 -12.83 12.90
CA ASN A 163 -2.32 -12.73 14.03
C ASN A 163 -2.09 -11.30 14.52
N ASN A 164 -2.36 -10.29 13.72
CA ASN A 164 -2.25 -8.89 14.11
C ASN A 164 -3.59 -8.28 14.55
N ALA A 165 -4.70 -9.00 14.42
CA ALA A 165 -6.01 -8.53 14.82
C ALA A 165 -6.27 -8.78 16.32
N SER A 166 -6.90 -7.82 17.01
CA SER A 166 -7.42 -8.01 18.35
C SER A 166 -8.70 -8.86 18.32
N PHE A 167 -9.14 -9.36 19.47
CA PHE A 167 -10.44 -10.02 19.56
C PHE A 167 -11.55 -9.02 19.21
N GLY A 168 -12.46 -9.40 18.29
CA GLY A 168 -13.51 -8.52 17.80
C GLY A 168 -13.07 -7.46 16.79
N ALA A 169 -11.83 -7.54 16.30
CA ALA A 169 -11.32 -6.62 15.29
C ALA A 169 -12.03 -6.75 13.94
N ILE A 170 -12.05 -5.66 13.19
CA ILE A 170 -12.46 -5.66 11.80
C ILE A 170 -11.26 -5.96 10.92
N VAL A 171 -11.34 -7.05 10.15
CA VAL A 171 -10.29 -7.45 9.21
C VAL A 171 -10.79 -7.34 7.79
N VAL A 172 -10.12 -6.52 6.99
CA VAL A 172 -10.47 -6.26 5.59
C VAL A 172 -9.29 -6.60 4.69
N PHE A 173 -9.50 -7.50 3.75
CA PHE A 173 -8.53 -7.81 2.72
C PHE A 173 -9.20 -8.15 1.40
N ASP A 174 -8.47 -8.02 0.31
CA ASP A 174 -8.91 -8.45 -1.01
C ASP A 174 -7.91 -9.44 -1.64
N ILE A 175 -8.43 -10.28 -2.51
CA ILE A 175 -7.64 -11.16 -3.35
C ILE A 175 -8.28 -11.21 -4.74
N TYR A 176 -7.45 -11.25 -5.78
CA TYR A 176 -7.98 -11.32 -7.14
C TYR A 176 -8.57 -12.70 -7.41
N ALA A 177 -9.82 -12.72 -7.85
CA ALA A 177 -10.42 -13.94 -8.36
C ALA A 177 -9.65 -14.44 -9.59
N ARG A 178 -9.48 -15.75 -9.70
CA ARG A 178 -8.92 -16.34 -10.92
C ARG A 178 -9.85 -16.03 -12.09
N PRO A 179 -9.35 -15.42 -13.18
CA PRO A 179 -10.20 -15.10 -14.31
C PRO A 179 -10.73 -16.40 -14.94
N THR A 180 -12.05 -16.55 -14.99
CA THR A 180 -12.70 -17.61 -15.75
C THR A 180 -12.46 -17.41 -17.25
N PHE A 181 -12.60 -18.47 -18.05
CA PHE A 181 -12.45 -18.38 -19.51
C PHE A 181 -13.36 -17.32 -20.12
N ARG A 182 -14.60 -17.19 -19.64
CA ARG A 182 -15.57 -16.18 -20.04
C ARG A 182 -15.07 -14.76 -19.75
N ASN A 183 -14.50 -14.50 -18.58
CA ASN A 183 -13.95 -13.20 -18.19
C ASN A 183 -12.69 -12.85 -19.01
N LYS A 184 -11.90 -13.85 -19.45
CA LYS A 184 -10.76 -13.62 -20.35
C LYS A 184 -11.21 -13.14 -21.73
N LEU A 185 -12.27 -13.73 -22.29
CA LEU A 185 -12.83 -13.34 -23.58
C LEU A 185 -13.46 -11.93 -23.55
N GLN A 186 -14.13 -11.56 -22.46
CA GLN A 186 -14.74 -10.25 -22.30
C GLN A 186 -13.73 -9.13 -22.04
N ASN A 187 -12.51 -9.45 -21.71
CA ASN A 187 -11.52 -8.48 -21.26
C ASN A 187 -10.47 -8.24 -22.36
N TRP A 188 -10.73 -7.26 -23.24
CA TRP A 188 -9.84 -6.84 -24.33
C TRP A 188 -8.38 -6.63 -23.92
N LYS A 189 -8.12 -6.32 -22.65
CA LYS A 189 -6.76 -6.18 -22.09
C LYS A 189 -5.92 -7.45 -22.23
N TYR A 190 -6.51 -8.65 -22.21
CA TYR A 190 -5.79 -9.90 -22.39
C TYR A 190 -5.38 -10.13 -23.84
N PHE A 191 -6.21 -9.65 -24.79
CA PHE A 191 -5.90 -9.68 -26.22
C PHE A 191 -4.74 -8.72 -26.55
N TYR A 192 -4.82 -7.47 -26.07
CA TYR A 192 -3.73 -6.52 -26.24
C TYR A 192 -2.44 -6.98 -25.56
N ARG A 193 -2.52 -7.65 -24.41
CA ARG A 193 -1.35 -8.18 -23.71
C ARG A 193 -0.59 -9.20 -24.55
N PHE A 194 -1.29 -10.01 -25.34
CA PHE A 194 -0.67 -10.94 -26.29
C PHE A 194 0.09 -10.21 -27.40
N LEU A 195 -0.51 -9.16 -27.96
CA LEU A 195 0.09 -8.34 -29.02
C LEU A 195 1.33 -7.55 -28.52
N PHE A 196 1.29 -7.05 -27.29
CA PHE A 196 2.36 -6.22 -26.74
C PHE A 196 3.45 -7.01 -26.01
N LYS A 197 3.22 -8.28 -25.69
CA LYS A 197 4.19 -9.13 -25.00
C LYS A 197 5.55 -9.26 -25.71
N PRO A 198 5.66 -9.35 -27.05
CA PRO A 198 6.94 -9.44 -27.75
C PRO A 198 7.68 -8.10 -27.83
N ILE A 199 7.05 -6.97 -27.50
CA ILE A 199 7.68 -5.65 -27.60
C ILE A 199 8.59 -5.43 -26.37
N PRO A 200 9.88 -5.09 -26.58
CA PRO A 200 10.78 -4.77 -25.49
C PRO A 200 10.21 -3.65 -24.61
N LYS A 201 10.28 -3.84 -23.28
CA LYS A 201 9.72 -2.91 -22.29
C LYS A 201 10.14 -1.45 -22.54
N LYS A 202 11.40 -1.23 -22.91
CA LYS A 202 11.97 0.09 -23.22
C LYS A 202 11.29 0.78 -24.41
N VAL A 203 10.93 0.02 -25.44
CA VAL A 203 10.21 0.52 -26.62
C VAL A 203 8.78 0.88 -26.26
N LEU A 204 8.11 0.05 -25.46
CA LEU A 204 6.76 0.29 -24.99
C LEU A 204 6.71 1.55 -24.09
N GLU A 205 7.67 1.72 -23.18
CA GLU A 205 7.80 2.91 -22.34
C GLU A 205 7.98 4.18 -23.19
N ASN A 206 8.79 4.14 -24.23
CA ASN A 206 8.99 5.27 -25.14
C ASN A 206 7.70 5.63 -25.90
N ILE A 207 6.96 4.63 -26.39
CA ILE A 207 5.66 4.82 -27.05
C ILE A 207 4.65 5.45 -26.08
N LEU A 208 4.54 4.92 -24.85
CA LEU A 208 3.63 5.44 -23.82
C LEU A 208 4.01 6.86 -23.39
N ASN A 209 5.28 7.16 -23.24
CA ASN A 209 5.74 8.53 -22.91
C ASN A 209 5.42 9.53 -24.03
N LYS A 210 5.55 9.11 -25.30
CA LYS A 210 5.30 9.97 -26.46
C LYS A 210 3.82 10.18 -26.74
N TYR A 211 3.01 9.14 -26.60
CA TYR A 211 1.60 9.16 -27.02
C TYR A 211 0.60 9.04 -25.87
N GLY A 212 1.01 8.62 -24.68
CA GLY A 212 0.13 8.36 -23.54
C GLY A 212 -0.70 9.55 -23.11
N LYS A 213 -0.16 10.77 -23.20
CA LYS A 213 -0.91 12.01 -22.90
C LYS A 213 -2.06 12.28 -23.88
N ARG A 214 -1.96 11.78 -25.13
CA ARG A 214 -3.05 11.89 -26.13
C ARG A 214 -4.15 10.86 -25.89
N ILE A 215 -3.79 9.67 -25.44
CA ILE A 215 -4.75 8.58 -25.19
C ILE A 215 -5.62 8.89 -23.94
N TYR A 216 -5.04 9.53 -22.91
CA TYR A 216 -5.76 9.92 -21.70
C TYR A 216 -6.73 11.11 -21.87
N LYS A 217 -6.64 11.86 -22.96
CA LYS A 217 -7.55 13.00 -23.23
C LYS A 217 -8.85 12.60 -23.96
N VAL A 218 -9.05 11.33 -24.29
CA VAL A 218 -10.18 10.82 -25.08
C VAL A 218 -11.25 10.12 -24.23
N HIS A 219 -11.10 10.13 -22.89
CA HIS A 219 -12.13 9.57 -22.00
C HIS A 219 -12.51 10.55 -20.90
#